data_01cdf6578cca658d2244a62a18433c0a
#
_entry.id   01cdf6578cca658d2244a62a18433c0a
#
_cell.length_a   1.000
_cell.length_b   1.000
_cell.length_c   1.000
_cell.angle_alpha   90.00
_cell.angle_beta   90.00
_cell.angle_gamma   90.00
#
_symmetry.space_group_name_H-M   'P 1'
#
loop_
_entity.id
_entity.type
_entity.pdbx_description
1 polymer ?
#
loop_
_entity_poly.entity_id
_entity_poly.type
_entity_poly.pdbx_seq_one_letter_code
_entity_poly.pdbx_strand_id
1 'polypeptide(L)'
;MAEPTERRAPLRLVASKSGEGRLISGELAAGDTVAILPAGRISRIAALSRAGTAVASAATGDTVTVELADDPQLKAGDVLASPGQRPEIADQVAAIVQWSSPEPMFPGRPYVITCGAQTASATVSMLKYKINTSTQEHVAARMLANGETGFCNLSFSHQIVFDAATSDRNGPPSELGQFTLHDSISGRTVGAGAIKFGLRRAENVHWQALSIDKQARAAAKAQAPCCLWFTGLSGSGKSTIANLLERKLHSTGRHTYILDGDNVRHGLNRDLGFADADRVENIRRVAEVAKLMVDAGLIVIVSFISPFKAERRMARDLFKSGEFLEVFVETPIEVCEARDPKGLYAKARQGLIRNFTGIDSVYEQPDTPELRLDTTTADPADLAERLLAELGKRGLV
;
A
#
# COMPACT_ATOMS: atom_id res chain seq x y z
N MET A 1 21.40 30.65 41.19
CA MET A 1 20.27 30.61 40.25
C MET A 1 20.88 30.33 38.89
N ALA A 2 20.72 29.14 38.37
CA ALA A 2 21.15 28.81 37.01
C ALA A 2 20.12 29.40 36.03
N GLU A 3 20.57 30.21 35.08
CA GLU A 3 19.74 30.70 33.99
C GLU A 3 19.07 29.53 33.27
N PRO A 4 17.80 29.66 32.86
CA PRO A 4 17.15 28.61 32.05
C PRO A 4 17.88 28.53 30.71
N THR A 5 18.61 27.44 30.50
CA THR A 5 19.24 27.12 29.23
C THR A 5 18.11 27.15 28.16
N GLU A 6 18.14 28.16 27.29
CA GLU A 6 17.29 28.21 26.10
C GLU A 6 17.40 26.83 25.40
N ARG A 7 16.33 26.08 25.39
CA ARG A 7 16.29 24.80 24.67
C ARG A 7 16.46 25.11 23.19
N ARG A 8 17.67 24.99 22.67
CA ARG A 8 17.91 25.05 21.21
C ARG A 8 16.98 24.10 20.49
N ALA A 9 16.43 24.54 19.37
CA ALA A 9 15.60 23.72 18.53
C ALA A 9 16.38 22.43 18.11
N PRO A 10 15.74 21.25 18.13
CA PRO A 10 16.42 20.01 17.79
C PRO A 10 16.90 20.05 16.34
N LEU A 11 18.14 19.61 16.11
CA LEU A 11 18.69 19.49 14.76
C LEU A 11 17.89 18.50 13.93
N ARG A 12 17.43 18.94 12.75
CA ARG A 12 16.78 18.11 11.73
C ARG A 12 17.23 18.58 10.35
N LEU A 13 18.04 17.78 9.68
CA LEU A 13 18.36 17.96 8.27
C LEU A 13 17.81 16.76 7.52
N VAL A 14 17.03 17.01 6.45
CA VAL A 14 16.46 15.96 5.59
C VAL A 14 17.20 15.94 4.27
N ALA A 15 17.83 14.81 3.94
CA ALA A 15 18.57 14.64 2.71
C ALA A 15 17.60 14.52 1.52
N SER A 16 17.82 15.34 0.48
CA SER A 16 17.06 15.33 -0.77
C SER A 16 17.73 14.51 -1.87
N LYS A 17 19.06 14.46 -1.84
CA LYS A 17 19.94 13.70 -2.75
C LYS A 17 21.16 13.22 -1.97
N SER A 18 22.05 12.50 -2.66
CA SER A 18 23.34 12.11 -2.10
C SER A 18 24.13 13.35 -1.63
N GLY A 19 24.35 13.44 -0.33
CA GLY A 19 25.09 14.52 0.31
C GLY A 19 24.37 15.87 0.44
N GLU A 20 23.27 16.13 -0.27
CA GLU A 20 22.53 17.39 -0.19
C GLU A 20 21.29 17.26 0.69
N GLY A 21 21.04 18.20 1.58
CA GLY A 21 19.87 18.20 2.45
C GLY A 21 19.43 19.60 2.86
N ARG A 22 18.15 19.71 3.28
CA ARG A 22 17.58 20.94 3.83
C ARG A 22 17.52 20.86 5.35
N LEU A 23 18.02 21.88 6.02
CA LEU A 23 17.91 22.00 7.46
C LEU A 23 16.52 22.54 7.82
N ILE A 24 15.68 21.69 8.39
CA ILE A 24 14.30 22.03 8.75
C ILE A 24 14.17 22.55 10.18
N SER A 25 15.13 22.25 11.06
CA SER A 25 15.20 22.82 12.40
C SER A 25 16.61 22.73 12.97
N GLY A 26 16.94 23.63 13.89
CA GLY A 26 18.22 23.68 14.59
C GLY A 26 19.33 24.36 13.80
N GLU A 27 20.56 24.10 14.23
CA GLU A 27 21.80 24.58 13.60
C GLU A 27 22.72 23.36 13.37
N LEU A 28 23.54 23.42 12.33
CA LEU A 28 24.54 22.43 12.00
C LEU A 28 25.89 23.10 11.72
N ALA A 29 26.96 22.58 12.30
CA ALA A 29 28.30 23.09 12.08
C ALA A 29 29.28 21.96 11.70
N ALA A 30 30.37 22.32 11.03
CA ALA A 30 31.48 21.40 10.81
C ALA A 30 32.05 20.93 12.16
N GLY A 31 32.29 19.65 12.31
CA GLY A 31 32.73 19.02 13.56
C GLY A 31 31.60 18.45 14.42
N ASP A 32 30.35 18.79 14.16
CA ASP A 32 29.20 18.25 14.91
C ASP A 32 29.07 16.73 14.74
N THR A 33 28.68 16.05 15.83
CA THR A 33 28.32 14.64 15.82
C THR A 33 26.83 14.51 15.53
N VAL A 34 26.48 13.69 14.55
CA VAL A 34 25.11 13.48 14.09
C VAL A 34 24.74 11.99 14.02
N ALA A 35 23.46 11.70 14.25
CA ALA A 35 22.86 10.40 13.96
C ALA A 35 22.22 10.43 12.58
N ILE A 36 22.48 9.42 11.76
CA ILE A 36 21.92 9.21 10.43
C ILE A 36 20.77 8.21 10.57
N LEU A 37 19.54 8.65 10.30
CA LEU A 37 18.31 7.88 10.49
C LEU A 37 17.64 7.59 9.14
N PRO A 38 16.97 6.42 8.97
CA PRO A 38 16.61 5.44 10.01
C PRO A 38 17.73 4.46 10.41
N ALA A 39 18.87 4.46 9.71
CA ALA A 39 19.94 3.47 9.95
C ALA A 39 20.55 3.50 11.36
N GLY A 40 20.40 4.60 12.11
CA GLY A 40 20.87 4.76 13.49
C GLY A 40 22.38 4.97 13.62
N ARG A 41 23.13 5.08 12.51
CA ARG A 41 24.59 5.28 12.52
C ARG A 41 24.96 6.64 13.07
N ILE A 42 26.09 6.71 13.76
CA ILE A 42 26.67 7.96 14.26
C ILE A 42 27.84 8.32 13.35
N SER A 43 27.92 9.58 12.93
CA SER A 43 29.04 10.12 12.18
C SER A 43 29.34 11.56 12.63
N ARG A 44 30.40 12.16 12.06
CA ARG A 44 30.81 13.54 12.30
C ARG A 44 30.75 14.32 11.00
N ILE A 45 30.30 15.56 11.06
CA ILE A 45 30.32 16.46 9.92
C ILE A 45 31.76 16.84 9.62
N ALA A 46 32.30 16.46 8.48
CA ALA A 46 33.64 16.81 8.03
C ALA A 46 33.66 18.24 7.42
N ALA A 47 32.69 18.50 6.51
CA ALA A 47 32.56 19.78 5.85
C ALA A 47 31.10 20.09 5.51
N LEU A 48 30.82 21.39 5.39
CA LEU A 48 29.54 21.90 4.89
C LEU A 48 29.78 22.85 3.72
N SER A 49 28.95 22.79 2.70
CA SER A 49 28.97 23.76 1.62
C SER A 49 27.55 24.19 1.22
N ARG A 50 27.40 25.44 0.78
CA ARG A 50 26.18 26.03 0.26
C ARG A 50 26.44 26.49 -1.17
N ALA A 51 25.72 25.92 -2.13
CA ALA A 51 25.91 26.18 -3.56
C ALA A 51 27.40 26.10 -4.00
N GLY A 52 28.12 25.10 -3.48
CA GLY A 52 29.54 24.87 -3.80
C GLY A 52 30.52 25.73 -2.99
N THR A 53 30.06 26.65 -2.13
CA THR A 53 30.93 27.48 -1.26
C THR A 53 30.96 26.88 0.14
N ALA A 54 32.16 26.64 0.68
CA ALA A 54 32.34 26.14 2.03
C ALA A 54 31.77 27.12 3.06
N VAL A 55 31.03 26.61 4.06
CA VAL A 55 30.45 27.35 5.15
C VAL A 55 30.80 26.70 6.50
N ALA A 56 30.98 27.49 7.54
CA ALA A 56 31.28 26.96 8.87
C ALA A 56 30.05 26.38 9.57
N SER A 57 28.87 26.94 9.29
CA SER A 57 27.60 26.50 9.88
C SER A 57 26.42 26.74 8.93
N ALA A 58 25.32 26.10 9.21
CA ALA A 58 24.03 26.24 8.53
C ALA A 58 22.91 26.41 9.56
N ALA A 59 21.88 27.17 9.22
CA ALA A 59 20.72 27.44 10.05
C ALA A 59 19.42 26.90 9.41
N THR A 60 18.34 26.85 10.19
CA THR A 60 17.01 26.46 9.72
C THR A 60 16.62 27.20 8.44
N GLY A 61 16.18 26.43 7.43
CA GLY A 61 15.83 26.90 6.09
C GLY A 61 16.92 26.73 5.04
N ASP A 62 18.18 26.57 5.46
CA ASP A 62 19.30 26.39 4.53
C ASP A 62 19.28 25.04 3.83
N THR A 63 19.66 25.05 2.56
CA THR A 63 20.00 23.84 1.80
C THR A 63 21.51 23.75 1.68
N VAL A 64 22.09 22.67 2.17
CA VAL A 64 23.54 22.47 2.25
C VAL A 64 23.95 21.10 1.76
N THR A 65 25.15 21.01 1.22
CA THR A 65 25.83 19.73 0.99
C THR A 65 26.65 19.40 2.24
N VAL A 66 26.47 18.17 2.72
CA VAL A 66 27.12 17.67 3.94
C VAL A 66 28.11 16.59 3.55
N GLU A 67 29.35 16.72 3.98
CA GLU A 67 30.38 15.69 3.93
C GLU A 67 30.54 15.06 5.32
N LEU A 68 30.48 13.74 5.37
CA LEU A 68 30.62 12.97 6.61
C LEU A 68 32.03 12.37 6.71
N ALA A 69 32.58 12.34 7.93
CA ALA A 69 33.98 11.92 8.17
C ALA A 69 34.24 10.44 7.77
N ASP A 70 33.23 9.58 7.89
CA ASP A 70 33.35 8.13 7.65
C ASP A 70 32.83 7.76 6.25
N ASP A 71 32.59 8.72 5.38
CA ASP A 71 32.04 8.57 4.02
C ASP A 71 30.79 7.69 3.91
N PRO A 72 29.83 7.70 4.86
CA PRO A 72 28.55 7.08 4.64
C PRO A 72 27.75 7.96 3.67
N GLN A 73 27.50 7.47 2.46
CA GLN A 73 26.66 8.19 1.52
C GLN A 73 25.26 8.37 2.08
N LEU A 74 24.83 9.62 2.22
CA LEU A 74 23.45 9.97 2.55
C LEU A 74 22.54 9.63 1.37
N LYS A 75 21.44 8.97 1.66
CA LYS A 75 20.39 8.66 0.67
C LYS A 75 19.28 9.70 0.78
N ALA A 76 18.55 9.90 -0.31
CA ALA A 76 17.33 10.70 -0.25
C ALA A 76 16.38 10.13 0.80
N GLY A 77 15.85 11.00 1.67
CA GLY A 77 15.01 10.61 2.80
C GLY A 77 15.75 10.35 4.11
N ASP A 78 17.09 10.20 4.11
CA ASP A 78 17.85 10.11 5.35
C ASP A 78 17.69 11.42 6.16
N VAL A 79 17.65 11.28 7.48
CA VAL A 79 17.53 12.42 8.41
C VAL A 79 18.74 12.47 9.31
N LEU A 80 19.43 13.61 9.33
CA LEU A 80 20.46 13.89 10.32
C LEU A 80 19.85 14.55 11.55
N ALA A 81 20.19 14.05 12.72
CA ALA A 81 19.70 14.56 13.99
C ALA A 81 20.81 14.56 15.06
N SER A 82 20.67 15.42 16.08
CA SER A 82 21.53 15.34 17.26
C SER A 82 21.36 13.97 17.95
N PRO A 83 22.45 13.28 18.34
CA PRO A 83 22.37 11.95 18.96
C PRO A 83 21.50 11.90 20.22
N GLY A 84 21.43 12.97 21.00
CA GLY A 84 20.62 13.06 22.23
C GLY A 84 19.17 13.50 22.03
N GLN A 85 18.79 13.93 20.82
CA GLN A 85 17.46 14.45 20.51
C GLN A 85 16.96 13.87 19.18
N ARG A 86 16.87 12.52 19.11
CA ARG A 86 16.45 11.83 17.89
C ARG A 86 14.95 11.96 17.67
N PRO A 87 14.50 12.10 16.40
CA PRO A 87 13.11 11.91 16.03
C PRO A 87 12.69 10.44 16.21
N GLU A 88 11.39 10.21 16.19
CA GLU A 88 10.83 8.86 16.19
C GLU A 88 11.02 8.16 14.85
N ILE A 89 11.05 6.83 14.87
CA ILE A 89 11.13 5.97 13.68
C ILE A 89 10.06 4.90 13.82
N ALA A 90 9.17 4.79 12.83
CA ALA A 90 8.16 3.73 12.81
C ALA A 90 7.72 3.39 11.38
N ASP A 91 7.19 2.19 11.20
CA ASP A 91 6.48 1.71 10.02
C ASP A 91 4.95 1.75 10.21
N GLN A 92 4.50 2.14 11.42
CA GLN A 92 3.09 2.34 11.74
C GLN A 92 2.93 3.55 12.66
N VAL A 93 1.94 4.39 12.34
CA VAL A 93 1.68 5.61 13.10
C VAL A 93 0.18 5.83 13.31
N ALA A 94 -0.15 6.55 14.38
CA ALA A 94 -1.45 7.18 14.53
C ALA A 94 -1.36 8.63 14.03
N ALA A 95 -2.29 9.05 13.20
CA ALA A 95 -2.28 10.35 12.55
C ALA A 95 -3.69 10.95 12.43
N ILE A 96 -3.76 12.27 12.37
CA ILE A 96 -4.94 12.97 11.89
C ILE A 96 -4.79 13.13 10.38
N VAL A 97 -5.82 12.73 9.63
CA VAL A 97 -5.89 12.83 8.17
C VAL A 97 -7.05 13.72 7.80
N GLN A 98 -6.81 14.74 7.00
CA GLN A 98 -7.82 15.55 6.31
C GLN A 98 -7.92 15.05 4.88
N TRP A 99 -9.10 14.60 4.49
CA TRP A 99 -9.33 14.07 3.16
C TRP A 99 -9.81 15.14 2.20
N SER A 100 -9.26 15.19 0.98
CA SER A 100 -9.53 16.24 -0.01
C SER A 100 -9.90 15.71 -1.38
N SER A 101 -10.00 14.38 -1.55
CA SER A 101 -10.42 13.78 -2.82
C SER A 101 -11.95 13.67 -2.92
N PRO A 102 -12.54 13.85 -4.11
CA PRO A 102 -13.96 13.53 -4.38
C PRO A 102 -14.29 12.06 -4.08
N GLU A 103 -13.36 11.14 -4.31
CA GLU A 103 -13.50 9.73 -3.95
C GLU A 103 -13.26 9.53 -2.46
N PRO A 104 -14.13 8.77 -1.75
CA PRO A 104 -13.93 8.50 -0.34
C PRO A 104 -12.65 7.73 -0.04
N MET A 105 -12.04 8.02 1.11
CA MET A 105 -10.96 7.21 1.67
C MET A 105 -11.54 5.97 2.34
N PHE A 106 -11.03 4.79 1.96
CA PHE A 106 -11.34 3.52 2.60
C PHE A 106 -10.09 2.95 3.29
N PRO A 107 -10.23 2.41 4.52
CA PRO A 107 -9.18 1.59 5.11
C PRO A 107 -8.83 0.40 4.20
N GLY A 108 -7.54 0.04 4.16
CA GLY A 108 -7.03 -1.04 3.31
C GLY A 108 -6.56 -0.60 1.91
N ARG A 109 -7.02 0.55 1.42
CA ARG A 109 -6.57 1.09 0.11
C ARG A 109 -5.15 1.64 0.20
N PRO A 110 -4.29 1.38 -0.80
CA PRO A 110 -2.92 1.89 -0.84
C PRO A 110 -2.87 3.33 -1.35
N TYR A 111 -1.99 4.10 -0.74
CA TYR A 111 -1.62 5.46 -1.11
C TYR A 111 -0.10 5.59 -1.12
N VAL A 112 0.42 6.71 -1.61
CA VAL A 112 1.81 7.11 -1.42
C VAL A 112 1.82 8.24 -0.40
N ILE A 113 2.58 8.09 0.68
CA ILE A 113 2.83 9.16 1.64
C ILE A 113 4.12 9.89 1.29
N THR A 114 4.10 11.21 1.43
CA THR A 114 5.28 12.06 1.40
C THR A 114 5.40 12.81 2.71
N CYS A 115 6.50 12.62 3.44
CA CYS A 115 6.82 13.25 4.71
C CYS A 115 8.22 13.88 4.61
N GLY A 116 8.30 15.20 4.46
CA GLY A 116 9.55 15.87 4.05
C GLY A 116 10.02 15.34 2.68
N ALA A 117 11.26 14.85 2.61
CA ALA A 117 11.80 14.19 1.41
C ALA A 117 11.63 12.66 1.41
N GLN A 118 10.98 12.11 2.43
CA GLN A 118 10.71 10.66 2.53
C GLN A 118 9.43 10.31 1.81
N THR A 119 9.43 9.22 1.06
CA THR A 119 8.24 8.66 0.40
C THR A 119 8.11 7.18 0.73
N ALA A 120 6.90 6.72 0.97
CA ALA A 120 6.60 5.30 1.21
C ALA A 120 5.22 4.95 0.64
N SER A 121 5.00 3.66 0.33
CA SER A 121 3.63 3.18 0.19
C SER A 121 2.97 3.18 1.57
N ALA A 122 1.77 3.72 1.65
CA ALA A 122 1.00 3.85 2.88
C ALA A 122 -0.36 3.22 2.73
N THR A 123 -0.82 2.55 3.77
CA THR A 123 -2.19 2.04 3.85
C THR A 123 -2.84 2.58 5.12
N VAL A 124 -4.04 3.12 5.01
CA VAL A 124 -4.86 3.40 6.19
C VAL A 124 -5.34 2.05 6.74
N SER A 125 -4.67 1.54 7.76
CA SER A 125 -5.00 0.23 8.34
C SER A 125 -6.28 0.28 9.16
N MET A 126 -6.62 1.45 9.73
CA MET A 126 -7.84 1.64 10.50
C MET A 126 -8.24 3.12 10.53
N LEU A 127 -9.50 3.41 10.30
CA LEU A 127 -10.15 4.67 10.66
C LEU A 127 -10.81 4.49 12.04
N LYS A 128 -10.27 5.13 13.07
CA LYS A 128 -10.79 5.01 14.43
C LYS A 128 -12.09 5.79 14.62
N TYR A 129 -12.09 7.05 14.17
CA TYR A 129 -13.24 7.94 14.20
C TYR A 129 -13.05 9.14 13.29
N LYS A 130 -14.14 9.75 12.86
CA LYS A 130 -14.15 11.10 12.27
C LYS A 130 -14.15 12.15 13.37
N ILE A 131 -13.54 13.29 13.07
CA ILE A 131 -13.57 14.48 13.93
C ILE A 131 -14.54 15.48 13.30
N ASN A 132 -15.59 15.82 14.01
CA ASN A 132 -16.43 16.95 13.63
C ASN A 132 -15.63 18.23 13.87
N THR A 133 -15.24 18.93 12.82
CA THR A 133 -14.38 20.12 12.91
C THR A 133 -15.03 21.27 13.66
N SER A 134 -16.37 21.33 13.72
CA SER A 134 -17.12 22.39 14.41
C SER A 134 -17.31 22.10 15.91
N THR A 135 -17.61 20.85 16.27
CA THR A 135 -17.90 20.45 17.67
C THR A 135 -16.75 19.74 18.35
N GLN A 136 -15.72 19.34 17.60
CA GLN A 136 -14.60 18.50 18.04
C GLN A 136 -15.02 17.11 18.54
N GLU A 137 -16.25 16.69 18.25
CA GLU A 137 -16.77 15.38 18.64
C GLU A 137 -16.19 14.26 17.77
N HIS A 138 -16.01 13.11 18.39
CA HIS A 138 -15.57 11.89 17.73
C HIS A 138 -16.77 11.08 17.25
N VAL A 139 -16.89 10.87 15.95
CA VAL A 139 -17.99 10.16 15.32
C VAL A 139 -17.49 8.86 14.70
N ALA A 140 -18.16 7.75 15.01
CA ALA A 140 -17.84 6.47 14.39
C ALA A 140 -18.01 6.54 12.86
N ALA A 141 -17.02 6.06 12.10
CA ALA A 141 -17.04 6.07 10.65
C ALA A 141 -16.24 4.91 10.07
N ARG A 142 -16.61 4.49 8.85
CA ARG A 142 -15.88 3.48 8.08
C ARG A 142 -15.10 4.06 6.90
N MET A 143 -15.31 5.33 6.58
CA MET A 143 -14.66 6.05 5.48
C MET A 143 -14.57 7.53 5.80
N LEU A 144 -13.73 8.28 5.08
CA LEU A 144 -13.73 9.73 5.06
C LEU A 144 -14.18 10.22 3.68
N ALA A 145 -15.19 11.07 3.67
CA ALA A 145 -15.61 11.79 2.48
C ALA A 145 -14.77 13.07 2.28
N ASN A 146 -14.92 13.69 1.12
CA ASN A 146 -14.25 14.96 0.81
C ASN A 146 -14.51 16.03 1.88
N GLY A 147 -13.46 16.69 2.35
CA GLY A 147 -13.50 17.71 3.40
C GLY A 147 -13.54 17.15 4.83
N GLU A 148 -13.67 15.85 5.02
CA GLU A 148 -13.74 15.24 6.36
C GLU A 148 -12.34 15.02 6.95
N THR A 149 -12.31 15.07 8.28
CA THR A 149 -11.08 14.82 9.06
C THR A 149 -11.29 13.60 9.94
N GLY A 150 -10.29 12.73 10.03
CA GLY A 150 -10.36 11.53 10.84
C GLY A 150 -9.06 11.20 11.56
N PHE A 151 -9.18 10.44 12.65
CA PHE A 151 -8.05 9.86 13.36
C PHE A 151 -7.85 8.43 12.85
N CYS A 152 -6.69 8.21 12.23
CA CYS A 152 -6.37 7.00 11.48
C CYS A 152 -5.10 6.33 12.01
N ASN A 153 -5.03 5.02 11.87
CA ASN A 153 -3.77 4.30 11.90
C ASN A 153 -3.27 4.12 10.46
N LEU A 154 -2.02 4.47 10.21
CA LEU A 154 -1.33 4.29 8.93
C LEU A 154 -0.24 3.22 9.07
N SER A 155 -0.06 2.40 8.05
CA SER A 155 1.02 1.43 7.93
C SER A 155 1.82 1.72 6.67
N PHE A 156 3.15 1.64 6.75
CA PHE A 156 4.07 2.00 5.66
C PHE A 156 4.85 0.79 5.17
N SER A 157 5.31 0.84 3.93
CA SER A 157 6.14 -0.22 3.32
C SER A 157 7.52 -0.33 3.95
N HIS A 158 8.01 0.72 4.59
CA HIS A 158 9.26 0.77 5.33
C HIS A 158 9.19 1.85 6.42
N GLN A 159 10.15 1.85 7.32
CA GLN A 159 10.24 2.83 8.40
C GLN A 159 10.45 4.24 7.87
N ILE A 160 9.71 5.19 8.41
CA ILE A 160 9.92 6.64 8.22
C ILE A 160 10.39 7.29 9.51
N VAL A 161 11.11 8.38 9.37
CA VAL A 161 11.60 9.24 10.47
C VAL A 161 10.65 10.41 10.61
N PHE A 162 10.13 10.67 11.81
CA PHE A 162 9.18 11.75 12.02
C PHE A 162 9.30 12.39 13.41
N ASP A 163 8.88 13.64 13.51
CA ASP A 163 8.64 14.33 14.78
C ASP A 163 7.12 14.32 15.06
N ALA A 164 6.70 13.64 16.10
CA ALA A 164 5.29 13.59 16.48
C ALA A 164 4.74 15.00 16.76
N ALA A 165 3.54 15.31 16.29
CA ALA A 165 2.82 16.54 16.59
C ALA A 165 2.29 16.48 18.03
N THR A 166 3.11 16.81 19.02
CA THR A 166 2.70 16.88 20.43
C THR A 166 1.98 18.20 20.71
N SER A 167 0.91 18.13 21.50
CA SER A 167 0.15 19.30 21.98
C SER A 167 0.94 20.26 22.86
N ASP A 168 2.10 19.84 23.35
CA ASP A 168 2.90 20.59 24.34
C ASP A 168 3.97 21.51 23.71
N ARG A 169 4.11 21.51 22.41
CA ARG A 169 5.02 22.43 21.72
C ARG A 169 4.26 23.68 21.27
N ASN A 170 4.54 24.82 21.88
CA ASN A 170 4.10 26.15 21.45
C ASN A 170 4.82 26.53 20.13
N GLY A 171 4.44 25.90 19.01
CA GLY A 171 5.01 26.18 17.70
C GLY A 171 4.28 25.40 16.60
N PRO A 172 4.45 25.79 15.33
CA PRO A 172 3.89 25.04 14.22
C PRO A 172 4.45 23.60 14.23
N PRO A 173 3.66 22.60 13.84
CA PRO A 173 4.12 21.22 13.76
C PRO A 173 5.34 21.12 12.83
N SER A 174 6.33 20.31 13.23
CA SER A 174 7.53 20.06 12.44
C SER A 174 7.17 19.57 11.03
N GLU A 175 7.91 19.97 10.00
CA GLU A 175 7.76 19.45 8.64
C GLU A 175 7.87 17.92 8.61
N LEU A 176 8.67 17.32 9.50
CA LEU A 176 8.76 15.84 9.68
C LEU A 176 7.55 15.23 10.38
N GLY A 177 6.67 16.03 10.96
CA GLY A 177 5.42 15.56 11.57
C GLY A 177 4.21 15.69 10.64
N GLN A 178 4.37 16.37 9.50
CA GLN A 178 3.33 16.58 8.49
C GLN A 178 3.56 15.71 7.28
N PHE A 179 2.47 15.32 6.61
CA PHE A 179 2.56 14.53 5.40
C PHE A 179 1.44 14.85 4.42
N THR A 180 1.65 14.48 3.16
CA THR A 180 0.62 14.42 2.12
C THR A 180 0.40 12.98 1.71
N LEU A 181 -0.84 12.65 1.35
CA LEU A 181 -1.23 11.38 0.74
C LEU A 181 -1.54 11.61 -0.73
N HIS A 182 -1.00 10.73 -1.55
CA HIS A 182 -1.21 10.74 -3.00
C HIS A 182 -1.86 9.41 -3.42
N ASP A 183 -2.76 9.50 -4.35
CA ASP A 183 -3.31 8.30 -5.00
C ASP A 183 -2.21 7.52 -5.71
N SER A 184 -2.15 6.23 -5.47
CA SER A 184 -1.06 5.37 -5.97
C SER A 184 -1.06 5.18 -7.50
N ILE A 185 -2.16 5.50 -8.18
CA ILE A 185 -2.31 5.35 -9.62
C ILE A 185 -2.11 6.69 -10.33
N SER A 186 -2.87 7.71 -9.94
CA SER A 186 -2.87 9.01 -10.60
C SER A 186 -1.77 9.96 -10.11
N GLY A 187 -1.17 9.67 -8.95
CA GLY A 187 -0.20 10.55 -8.29
C GLY A 187 -0.82 11.84 -7.71
N ARG A 188 -2.14 12.05 -7.82
CA ARG A 188 -2.81 13.24 -7.31
C ARG A 188 -2.81 13.25 -5.80
N THR A 189 -2.64 14.42 -5.19
CA THR A 189 -2.84 14.60 -3.75
C THR A 189 -4.30 14.36 -3.41
N VAL A 190 -4.56 13.45 -2.47
CA VAL A 190 -5.90 13.06 -2.02
C VAL A 190 -6.17 13.42 -0.57
N GLY A 191 -5.13 13.76 0.18
CA GLY A 191 -5.26 14.20 1.56
C GLY A 191 -3.94 14.69 2.14
N ALA A 192 -4.02 15.24 3.32
CA ALA A 192 -2.88 15.68 4.11
C ALA A 192 -3.11 15.37 5.58
N GLY A 193 -2.05 15.35 6.38
CA GLY A 193 -2.21 15.04 7.78
C GLY A 193 -1.00 15.33 8.64
N ALA A 194 -1.16 15.00 9.93
CA ALA A 194 -0.10 15.13 10.92
C ALA A 194 0.00 13.85 11.77
N ILE A 195 1.21 13.36 11.92
CA ILE A 195 1.51 12.19 12.76
C ILE A 195 1.42 12.59 14.23
N LYS A 196 0.66 11.83 15.01
CA LYS A 196 0.48 12.07 16.44
C LYS A 196 1.48 11.28 17.28
N PHE A 197 1.71 10.03 16.96
CA PHE A 197 2.68 9.15 17.62
C PHE A 197 2.93 7.91 16.80
N GLY A 198 4.10 7.30 17.02
CA GLY A 198 4.43 5.98 16.49
C GLY A 198 3.59 4.89 17.18
N LEU A 199 3.02 3.99 16.39
CA LEU A 199 2.40 2.79 16.92
C LEU A 199 3.52 1.76 17.10
N ARG A 200 3.82 1.41 18.35
CA ARG A 200 4.77 0.35 18.62
C ARG A 200 4.17 -0.96 18.14
N ARG A 201 4.63 -1.43 16.99
CA ARG A 201 4.56 -2.87 16.72
C ARG A 201 5.39 -3.54 17.80
N ALA A 202 4.92 -4.69 18.32
CA ALA A 202 5.74 -5.44 19.25
C ALA A 202 7.16 -5.55 18.65
N GLU A 203 8.17 -5.03 19.34
CA GLU A 203 9.58 -4.99 18.89
C GLU A 203 10.13 -6.41 18.56
N ASN A 204 9.34 -7.44 18.84
CA ASN A 204 9.62 -8.85 18.67
C ASN A 204 9.15 -9.44 17.31
N VAL A 205 8.56 -8.64 16.39
CA VAL A 205 8.19 -9.13 15.06
C VAL A 205 9.36 -8.92 14.12
N HIS A 206 10.25 -9.89 14.06
CA HIS A 206 11.35 -9.91 13.09
C HIS A 206 11.03 -10.89 11.95
N TRP A 207 11.44 -10.52 10.72
CA TRP A 207 11.41 -11.47 9.62
C TRP A 207 12.36 -12.63 9.92
N GLN A 208 11.80 -13.83 10.07
CA GLN A 208 12.60 -15.04 10.26
C GLN A 208 13.00 -15.60 8.90
N ALA A 209 14.30 -15.68 8.64
CA ALA A 209 14.80 -16.38 7.47
C ALA A 209 14.55 -17.88 7.64
N LEU A 210 13.77 -18.46 6.74
CA LEU A 210 13.50 -19.90 6.71
C LEU A 210 14.47 -20.59 5.78
N SER A 211 14.93 -21.80 6.16
CA SER A 211 15.83 -22.61 5.34
C SER A 211 15.17 -23.16 4.06
N ILE A 212 13.84 -23.30 4.06
CA ILE A 212 13.07 -23.69 2.88
C ILE A 212 12.36 -22.43 2.35
N ASP A 213 12.86 -21.91 1.25
CA ASP A 213 12.30 -20.75 0.57
C ASP A 213 11.30 -21.11 -0.54
N LYS A 214 10.73 -20.10 -1.22
CA LYS A 214 9.82 -20.28 -2.35
C LYS A 214 10.47 -21.07 -3.48
N GLN A 215 11.74 -20.85 -3.75
CA GLN A 215 12.45 -21.50 -4.85
C GLN A 215 12.60 -23.00 -4.59
N ALA A 216 12.94 -23.39 -3.36
CA ALA A 216 13.01 -24.80 -2.96
C ALA A 216 11.64 -25.47 -3.05
N ARG A 217 10.54 -24.78 -2.62
CA ARG A 217 9.16 -25.29 -2.73
C ARG A 217 8.70 -25.44 -4.17
N ALA A 218 9.05 -24.49 -5.04
CA ALA A 218 8.76 -24.51 -6.47
C ALA A 218 9.47 -25.68 -7.17
N ALA A 219 10.76 -25.87 -6.89
CA ALA A 219 11.57 -26.97 -7.41
C ALA A 219 11.01 -28.33 -7.01
N ALA A 220 10.62 -28.50 -5.74
CA ALA A 220 10.00 -29.74 -5.24
C ALA A 220 8.66 -30.10 -5.95
N LYS A 221 7.98 -29.10 -6.52
CA LYS A 221 6.72 -29.28 -7.27
C LYS A 221 6.92 -29.25 -8.80
N ALA A 222 8.15 -29.06 -9.28
CA ALA A 222 8.50 -28.96 -10.68
C ALA A 222 7.59 -27.96 -11.46
N GLN A 223 7.32 -26.78 -10.86
CA GLN A 223 6.47 -25.74 -11.45
C GLN A 223 6.92 -24.33 -11.05
N ALA A 224 6.54 -23.35 -11.88
CA ALA A 224 6.72 -21.94 -11.56
C ALA A 224 5.45 -21.42 -10.83
N PRO A 225 5.57 -21.03 -9.53
CA PRO A 225 4.42 -20.54 -8.79
C PRO A 225 3.99 -19.16 -9.30
N CYS A 226 2.70 -18.96 -9.50
CA CYS A 226 2.14 -17.70 -9.96
C CYS A 226 0.71 -17.50 -9.46
N CYS A 227 0.23 -16.25 -9.55
CA CYS A 227 -1.14 -15.86 -9.26
C CYS A 227 -1.85 -15.45 -10.54
N LEU A 228 -2.92 -16.15 -10.89
CA LEU A 228 -3.82 -15.78 -11.97
C LEU A 228 -5.03 -15.05 -11.37
N TRP A 229 -5.05 -13.73 -11.52
CA TRP A 229 -6.06 -12.88 -10.92
C TRP A 229 -7.18 -12.58 -11.92
N PHE A 230 -8.26 -13.34 -11.83
CA PHE A 230 -9.44 -13.11 -12.66
C PHE A 230 -10.26 -11.95 -12.12
N THR A 231 -10.61 -11.01 -12.99
CA THR A 231 -11.50 -9.89 -12.71
C THR A 231 -12.58 -9.77 -13.80
N GLY A 232 -13.71 -9.16 -13.47
CA GLY A 232 -14.85 -8.99 -14.37
C GLY A 232 -16.18 -8.98 -13.62
N LEU A 233 -17.28 -8.63 -14.29
CA LEU A 233 -18.61 -8.54 -13.72
C LEU A 233 -19.13 -9.88 -13.19
N SER A 234 -20.12 -9.84 -12.30
CA SER A 234 -20.89 -11.06 -11.95
C SER A 234 -21.50 -11.69 -13.22
N GLY A 235 -21.54 -13.00 -13.32
CA GLY A 235 -22.06 -13.66 -14.54
C GLY A 235 -21.15 -13.62 -15.78
N SER A 236 -19.95 -13.00 -15.70
CA SER A 236 -19.02 -12.93 -16.84
C SER A 236 -18.35 -14.27 -17.19
N GLY A 237 -18.45 -15.30 -16.35
CA GLY A 237 -17.86 -16.63 -16.61
C GLY A 237 -16.55 -16.92 -15.88
N LYS A 238 -16.05 -16.02 -15.00
CA LYS A 238 -14.77 -16.18 -14.27
C LYS A 238 -14.60 -17.55 -13.62
N SER A 239 -15.53 -17.93 -12.73
CA SER A 239 -15.43 -19.18 -11.97
C SER A 239 -15.53 -20.41 -12.86
N THR A 240 -16.26 -20.33 -13.96
CA THR A 240 -16.35 -21.42 -14.95
C THR A 240 -15.02 -21.64 -15.65
N ILE A 241 -14.42 -20.57 -16.19
CA ILE A 241 -13.13 -20.63 -16.88
C ILE A 241 -12.01 -21.02 -15.89
N ALA A 242 -12.01 -20.43 -14.69
CA ALA A 242 -11.06 -20.75 -13.62
C ALA A 242 -11.08 -22.24 -13.26
N ASN A 243 -12.27 -22.83 -13.08
CA ASN A 243 -12.42 -24.25 -12.77
C ASN A 243 -11.98 -25.16 -13.93
N LEU A 244 -12.29 -24.78 -15.18
CA LEU A 244 -11.82 -25.52 -16.34
C LEU A 244 -10.30 -25.49 -16.49
N LEU A 245 -9.69 -24.33 -16.28
CA LEU A 245 -8.24 -24.18 -16.28
C LEU A 245 -7.59 -25.01 -15.15
N GLU A 246 -8.12 -24.95 -13.93
CA GLU A 246 -7.61 -25.73 -12.81
C GLU A 246 -7.64 -27.24 -13.10
N ARG A 247 -8.75 -27.74 -13.63
CA ARG A 247 -8.86 -29.14 -14.01
C ARG A 247 -7.79 -29.55 -15.01
N LYS A 248 -7.48 -28.71 -16.01
CA LYS A 248 -6.43 -28.99 -16.99
C LYS A 248 -5.04 -28.98 -16.35
N LEU A 249 -4.74 -27.98 -15.54
CA LEU A 249 -3.47 -27.90 -14.80
C LEU A 249 -3.30 -29.11 -13.87
N HIS A 250 -4.32 -29.46 -13.12
CA HIS A 250 -4.31 -30.61 -12.23
C HIS A 250 -4.09 -31.92 -12.98
N SER A 251 -4.72 -32.11 -14.16
CA SER A 251 -4.53 -33.32 -14.98
C SER A 251 -3.10 -33.48 -15.51
N THR A 252 -2.33 -32.40 -15.58
CA THR A 252 -0.89 -32.39 -15.92
C THR A 252 0.03 -32.46 -14.71
N GLY A 253 -0.51 -32.76 -13.52
CA GLY A 253 0.26 -32.89 -12.28
C GLY A 253 0.66 -31.56 -11.64
N ARG A 254 0.06 -30.43 -12.03
CA ARG A 254 0.34 -29.13 -11.40
C ARG A 254 -0.41 -28.98 -10.08
N HIS A 255 0.24 -28.37 -9.11
CA HIS A 255 -0.31 -28.08 -7.79
C HIS A 255 -1.00 -26.72 -7.80
N THR A 256 -2.31 -26.71 -7.78
CA THR A 256 -3.15 -25.53 -7.93
C THR A 256 -4.02 -25.27 -6.70
N TYR A 257 -4.56 -24.05 -6.59
CA TYR A 257 -5.64 -23.73 -5.66
C TYR A 257 -6.49 -22.58 -6.19
N ILE A 258 -7.83 -22.73 -6.15
CA ILE A 258 -8.76 -21.65 -6.49
C ILE A 258 -9.21 -20.93 -5.22
N LEU A 259 -9.00 -19.62 -5.20
CA LEU A 259 -9.65 -18.69 -4.26
C LEU A 259 -10.86 -18.09 -4.98
N ASP A 260 -12.06 -18.63 -4.73
CA ASP A 260 -13.31 -18.14 -5.29
C ASP A 260 -14.02 -17.18 -4.34
N GLY A 261 -14.62 -16.12 -4.89
CA GLY A 261 -15.22 -15.04 -4.13
C GLY A 261 -16.35 -15.45 -3.19
N ASP A 262 -17.15 -16.42 -3.59
CA ASP A 262 -18.23 -16.94 -2.73
C ASP A 262 -17.66 -17.86 -1.64
N ASN A 263 -16.74 -18.75 -2.02
CA ASN A 263 -16.16 -19.72 -1.07
C ASN A 263 -15.42 -19.06 0.10
N VAL A 264 -14.60 -18.02 -0.16
CA VAL A 264 -13.87 -17.36 0.93
C VAL A 264 -14.77 -16.59 1.87
N ARG A 265 -15.97 -16.18 1.42
CA ARG A 265 -16.96 -15.51 2.26
C ARG A 265 -17.66 -16.44 3.25
N HIS A 266 -17.59 -17.75 3.08
CA HIS A 266 -18.05 -18.71 4.07
C HIS A 266 -17.08 -18.91 5.25
N GLY A 267 -15.82 -18.50 5.11
CA GLY A 267 -14.78 -18.65 6.13
C GLY A 267 -13.99 -17.36 6.36
N LEU A 268 -12.93 -17.18 5.61
CA LEU A 268 -11.94 -16.10 5.76
C LEU A 268 -12.56 -14.70 5.85
N ASN A 269 -13.59 -14.43 5.05
CA ASN A 269 -14.20 -13.11 4.90
C ASN A 269 -15.69 -13.09 5.28
N ARG A 270 -16.11 -13.99 6.17
CA ARG A 270 -17.52 -14.09 6.62
C ARG A 270 -18.02 -12.86 7.38
N ASP A 271 -17.09 -12.10 7.93
CA ASP A 271 -17.35 -10.86 8.67
C ASP A 271 -17.54 -9.64 7.77
N LEU A 272 -17.29 -9.77 6.46
CA LEU A 272 -17.35 -8.69 5.48
C LEU A 272 -18.68 -8.71 4.70
N GLY A 273 -19.29 -7.52 4.56
CA GLY A 273 -20.45 -7.27 3.73
C GLY A 273 -20.09 -6.96 2.26
N PHE A 274 -20.93 -6.12 1.63
CA PHE A 274 -20.81 -5.72 0.22
C PHE A 274 -20.66 -4.20 0.04
N ALA A 275 -20.47 -3.44 1.13
CA ALA A 275 -20.09 -2.05 1.05
C ALA A 275 -18.68 -1.93 0.43
N ASP A 276 -18.34 -0.77 -0.14
CA ASP A 276 -17.05 -0.59 -0.82
C ASP A 276 -15.88 -0.82 0.13
N ALA A 277 -15.95 -0.34 1.39
CA ALA A 277 -14.94 -0.64 2.41
C ALA A 277 -14.75 -2.15 2.66
N ASP A 278 -15.84 -2.91 2.69
CA ASP A 278 -15.79 -4.37 2.87
C ASP A 278 -15.18 -5.06 1.64
N ARG A 279 -15.43 -4.53 0.43
CA ARG A 279 -14.84 -5.02 -0.81
C ARG A 279 -13.33 -4.79 -0.85
N VAL A 280 -12.85 -3.61 -0.45
CA VAL A 280 -11.43 -3.28 -0.35
C VAL A 280 -10.73 -4.24 0.60
N GLU A 281 -11.27 -4.43 1.81
CA GLU A 281 -10.70 -5.35 2.80
C GLU A 281 -10.76 -6.81 2.35
N ASN A 282 -11.84 -7.22 1.65
CA ASN A 282 -11.95 -8.54 1.06
C ASN A 282 -10.80 -8.82 0.07
N ILE A 283 -10.53 -7.89 -0.84
CA ILE A 283 -9.43 -8.03 -1.82
C ILE A 283 -8.08 -8.04 -1.12
N ARG A 284 -7.86 -7.16 -0.12
CA ARG A 284 -6.62 -7.12 0.65
C ARG A 284 -6.32 -8.48 1.31
N ARG A 285 -7.30 -9.07 2.01
CA ARG A 285 -7.12 -10.39 2.66
C ARG A 285 -6.83 -11.49 1.65
N VAL A 286 -7.56 -11.53 0.55
CA VAL A 286 -7.38 -12.53 -0.50
C VAL A 286 -6.00 -12.41 -1.16
N ALA A 287 -5.52 -11.19 -1.40
CA ALA A 287 -4.21 -10.93 -1.98
C ALA A 287 -3.07 -11.45 -1.08
N GLU A 288 -3.15 -11.21 0.24
CA GLU A 288 -2.17 -11.74 1.20
C GLU A 288 -2.18 -13.27 1.26
N VAL A 289 -3.37 -13.90 1.25
CA VAL A 289 -3.47 -15.37 1.19
C VAL A 289 -2.90 -15.92 -0.12
N ALA A 290 -3.23 -15.30 -1.25
CA ALA A 290 -2.69 -15.70 -2.55
C ALA A 290 -1.15 -15.61 -2.57
N LYS A 291 -0.57 -14.54 -2.00
CA LYS A 291 0.88 -14.39 -1.84
C LYS A 291 1.50 -15.54 -1.05
N LEU A 292 0.92 -15.89 0.10
CA LEU A 292 1.41 -17.00 0.93
C LEU A 292 1.34 -18.34 0.18
N MET A 293 0.28 -18.57 -0.59
CA MET A 293 0.13 -19.79 -1.39
C MET A 293 1.12 -19.83 -2.57
N VAL A 294 1.40 -18.71 -3.22
CA VAL A 294 2.44 -18.61 -4.25
C VAL A 294 3.83 -18.82 -3.61
N ASP A 295 4.08 -18.31 -2.40
CA ASP A 295 5.30 -18.61 -1.66
C ASP A 295 5.40 -20.09 -1.28
N ALA A 296 4.28 -20.77 -1.04
CA ALA A 296 4.23 -22.22 -0.86
C ALA A 296 4.49 -23.03 -2.15
N GLY A 297 4.71 -22.36 -3.29
CA GLY A 297 5.02 -22.98 -4.57
C GLY A 297 3.80 -23.40 -5.39
N LEU A 298 2.62 -22.81 -5.13
CA LEU A 298 1.38 -23.16 -5.86
C LEU A 298 1.12 -22.21 -7.03
N ILE A 299 0.37 -22.70 -8.01
CA ILE A 299 -0.33 -21.87 -9.00
C ILE A 299 -1.69 -21.51 -8.39
N VAL A 300 -1.88 -20.25 -8.08
CA VAL A 300 -3.10 -19.75 -7.41
C VAL A 300 -4.00 -19.07 -8.41
N ILE A 301 -5.26 -19.49 -8.46
CA ILE A 301 -6.28 -18.89 -9.32
C ILE A 301 -7.25 -18.11 -8.44
N VAL A 302 -7.23 -16.80 -8.55
CA VAL A 302 -8.13 -15.90 -7.81
C VAL A 302 -9.30 -15.53 -8.71
N SER A 303 -10.53 -15.83 -8.31
CA SER A 303 -11.76 -15.59 -9.09
C SER A 303 -12.68 -14.63 -8.34
N PHE A 304 -12.49 -13.32 -8.58
CA PHE A 304 -13.25 -12.26 -7.92
C PHE A 304 -13.71 -11.18 -8.91
N ILE A 305 -14.77 -10.44 -8.56
CA ILE A 305 -15.13 -9.24 -9.32
C ILE A 305 -14.00 -8.24 -9.27
N SER A 306 -13.42 -7.99 -8.07
CA SER A 306 -12.33 -7.03 -7.82
C SER A 306 -12.51 -5.71 -8.60
N PRO A 307 -13.56 -4.90 -8.27
CA PRO A 307 -14.05 -3.86 -9.16
C PRO A 307 -13.11 -2.68 -9.32
N PHE A 308 -12.24 -2.39 -8.35
CA PHE A 308 -11.41 -1.19 -8.35
C PHE A 308 -9.97 -1.47 -8.77
N LYS A 309 -9.40 -0.59 -9.61
CA LYS A 309 -8.02 -0.70 -10.12
C LYS A 309 -6.98 -0.64 -8.99
N ALA A 310 -7.23 0.22 -7.99
CA ALA A 310 -6.31 0.43 -6.87
C ALA A 310 -6.06 -0.87 -6.09
N GLU A 311 -7.13 -1.64 -5.80
CA GLU A 311 -7.01 -2.89 -5.06
C GLU A 311 -6.37 -4.00 -5.89
N ARG A 312 -6.64 -4.06 -7.20
CA ARG A 312 -5.96 -5.01 -8.11
C ARG A 312 -4.47 -4.69 -8.22
N ARG A 313 -4.11 -3.40 -8.28
CA ARG A 313 -2.71 -2.97 -8.25
C ARG A 313 -2.05 -3.30 -6.91
N MET A 314 -2.70 -3.03 -5.78
CA MET A 314 -2.22 -3.44 -4.46
C MET A 314 -1.93 -4.95 -4.40
N ALA A 315 -2.86 -5.77 -4.94
CA ALA A 315 -2.65 -7.20 -5.01
C ALA A 315 -1.40 -7.54 -5.85
N ARG A 316 -1.26 -6.95 -7.04
CA ARG A 316 -0.10 -7.13 -7.92
C ARG A 316 1.22 -6.79 -7.25
N ASP A 317 1.28 -5.68 -6.50
CA ASP A 317 2.49 -5.16 -5.84
C ASP A 317 3.02 -6.09 -4.73
N LEU A 318 2.24 -7.08 -4.29
CA LEU A 318 2.69 -8.11 -3.36
C LEU A 318 3.57 -9.19 -4.02
N PHE A 319 3.57 -9.29 -5.33
CA PHE A 319 4.24 -10.34 -6.08
C PHE A 319 5.48 -9.82 -6.81
N LYS A 320 6.40 -10.72 -7.12
CA LYS A 320 7.54 -10.38 -7.96
C LYS A 320 7.08 -10.20 -9.42
N SER A 321 7.88 -9.48 -10.20
CA SER A 321 7.63 -9.34 -11.63
C SER A 321 7.47 -10.70 -12.31
N GLY A 322 6.40 -10.86 -13.10
CA GLY A 322 6.06 -12.08 -13.80
C GLY A 322 5.28 -13.13 -13.00
N GLU A 323 5.10 -12.95 -11.68
CA GLU A 323 4.34 -13.90 -10.83
C GLU A 323 2.84 -13.58 -10.74
N PHE A 324 2.41 -12.38 -11.13
CA PHE A 324 1.01 -11.96 -11.12
C PHE A 324 0.53 -11.71 -12.54
N LEU A 325 -0.54 -12.38 -12.94
CA LEU A 325 -1.19 -12.20 -14.24
C LEU A 325 -2.64 -11.80 -14.02
N GLU A 326 -2.99 -10.59 -14.45
CA GLU A 326 -4.36 -10.09 -14.43
C GLU A 326 -5.10 -10.63 -15.65
N VAL A 327 -6.17 -11.38 -15.40
CA VAL A 327 -7.03 -12.00 -16.43
C VAL A 327 -8.37 -11.29 -16.41
N PHE A 328 -8.58 -10.41 -17.38
CA PHE A 328 -9.84 -9.70 -17.53
C PHE A 328 -10.85 -10.54 -18.32
N VAL A 329 -11.91 -10.98 -17.66
CA VAL A 329 -13.04 -11.65 -18.29
C VAL A 329 -14.02 -10.60 -18.76
N GLU A 330 -13.81 -10.16 -19.99
CA GLU A 330 -14.55 -9.09 -20.64
C GLU A 330 -15.89 -9.63 -21.15
N THR A 331 -16.95 -9.11 -20.58
CA THR A 331 -18.34 -9.50 -20.96
C THR A 331 -19.21 -8.27 -20.77
N PRO A 332 -19.95 -7.84 -21.80
CA PRO A 332 -20.91 -6.75 -21.68
C PRO A 332 -21.91 -7.00 -20.56
N ILE A 333 -22.33 -5.94 -19.88
CA ILE A 333 -23.24 -6.06 -18.74
C ILE A 333 -24.58 -6.68 -19.14
N GLU A 334 -25.06 -6.36 -20.33
CA GLU A 334 -26.32 -6.89 -20.88
C GLU A 334 -26.27 -8.43 -21.01
N VAL A 335 -25.10 -8.96 -21.39
CA VAL A 335 -24.88 -10.41 -21.51
C VAL A 335 -24.77 -11.04 -20.12
N CYS A 336 -24.09 -10.37 -19.17
CA CYS A 336 -24.02 -10.83 -17.78
C CYS A 336 -25.39 -10.85 -17.12
N GLU A 337 -26.21 -9.83 -17.36
CA GLU A 337 -27.57 -9.69 -16.87
C GLU A 337 -28.51 -10.72 -17.50
N ALA A 338 -28.39 -10.99 -18.80
CA ALA A 338 -29.18 -12.04 -19.49
C ALA A 338 -28.84 -13.45 -18.98
N ARG A 339 -27.58 -13.69 -18.61
CA ARG A 339 -27.14 -14.96 -18.03
C ARG A 339 -27.64 -15.14 -16.59
N ASP A 340 -27.53 -14.15 -15.77
CA ASP A 340 -27.87 -14.03 -14.33
C ASP A 340 -28.03 -15.40 -13.59
N PRO A 341 -26.99 -16.23 -13.53
CA PRO A 341 -27.12 -17.64 -13.07
C PRO A 341 -27.54 -17.76 -11.59
N LYS A 342 -27.42 -16.66 -10.83
CA LYS A 342 -27.74 -16.58 -9.40
C LYS A 342 -28.95 -15.70 -9.10
N GLY A 343 -29.60 -15.11 -10.12
CA GLY A 343 -30.71 -14.16 -9.95
C GLY A 343 -30.33 -12.85 -9.24
N LEU A 344 -29.03 -12.49 -9.24
CA LEU A 344 -28.54 -11.33 -8.52
C LEU A 344 -28.84 -10.02 -9.25
N TYR A 345 -28.75 -10.01 -10.58
CA TYR A 345 -29.13 -8.85 -11.39
C TYR A 345 -30.62 -8.52 -11.25
N ALA A 346 -31.47 -9.52 -11.35
CA ALA A 346 -32.91 -9.34 -11.14
C ALA A 346 -33.21 -8.71 -9.77
N LYS A 347 -32.56 -9.18 -8.70
CA LYS A 347 -32.69 -8.61 -7.35
C LYS A 347 -32.13 -7.18 -7.24
N ALA A 348 -31.00 -6.90 -7.88
CA ALA A 348 -30.39 -5.57 -7.89
C ALA A 348 -31.29 -4.55 -8.60
N ARG A 349 -31.85 -4.92 -9.78
CA ARG A 349 -32.82 -4.07 -10.51
C ARG A 349 -34.10 -3.80 -9.73
N GLN A 350 -34.51 -4.72 -8.86
CA GLN A 350 -35.63 -4.54 -7.96
C GLN A 350 -35.29 -3.73 -6.70
N GLY A 351 -34.03 -3.29 -6.53
CA GLY A 351 -33.54 -2.57 -5.36
C GLY A 351 -33.40 -3.43 -4.09
N LEU A 352 -33.51 -4.76 -4.21
CA LEU A 352 -33.35 -5.71 -3.10
C LEU A 352 -31.90 -5.94 -2.71
N ILE A 353 -30.95 -5.68 -3.62
CA ILE A 353 -29.50 -5.70 -3.38
C ILE A 353 -28.97 -4.32 -3.68
N ARG A 354 -28.27 -3.71 -2.73
CA ARG A 354 -27.58 -2.42 -2.87
C ARG A 354 -26.10 -2.62 -3.13
N ASN A 355 -25.45 -1.64 -3.73
CA ASN A 355 -24.02 -1.64 -4.05
C ASN A 355 -23.65 -2.79 -4.99
N PHE A 356 -24.49 -3.13 -5.96
CA PHE A 356 -24.24 -4.19 -6.90
C PHE A 356 -23.35 -3.68 -8.06
N THR A 357 -22.18 -4.32 -8.22
CA THR A 357 -21.20 -3.91 -9.24
C THR A 357 -21.78 -4.00 -10.66
N GLY A 358 -21.73 -2.92 -11.39
CA GLY A 358 -22.28 -2.76 -12.73
C GLY A 358 -23.69 -2.19 -12.77
N ILE A 359 -24.40 -2.07 -11.64
CA ILE A 359 -25.74 -1.46 -11.55
C ILE A 359 -25.67 -0.13 -10.80
N ASP A 360 -25.41 -0.18 -9.49
CA ASP A 360 -25.33 0.98 -8.59
C ASP A 360 -23.92 1.16 -7.96
N SER A 361 -22.99 0.27 -8.29
CA SER A 361 -21.57 0.39 -7.96
C SER A 361 -20.71 0.23 -9.22
N VAL A 362 -19.66 1.01 -9.34
CA VAL A 362 -18.79 1.07 -10.52
C VAL A 362 -17.91 -0.19 -10.63
N TYR A 363 -17.66 -0.63 -11.86
CA TYR A 363 -16.59 -1.55 -12.21
C TYR A 363 -15.55 -0.82 -13.07
N GLU A 364 -14.33 -0.69 -12.58
CA GLU A 364 -13.21 -0.09 -13.28
C GLU A 364 -12.46 -1.16 -14.07
N GLN A 365 -12.61 -1.14 -15.39
CA GLN A 365 -11.91 -2.08 -16.27
C GLN A 365 -10.40 -1.93 -16.16
N PRO A 366 -9.62 -3.05 -16.19
CA PRO A 366 -8.17 -2.96 -16.22
C PRO A 366 -7.66 -2.31 -17.49
N ASP A 367 -6.63 -1.46 -17.36
CA ASP A 367 -6.04 -0.75 -18.50
C ASP A 367 -5.18 -1.69 -19.36
N THR A 368 -4.30 -2.45 -18.72
CA THR A 368 -3.31 -3.32 -19.36
C THR A 368 -3.25 -4.70 -18.68
N PRO A 369 -4.34 -5.49 -18.73
CA PRO A 369 -4.30 -6.84 -18.18
C PRO A 369 -3.39 -7.72 -19.05
N GLU A 370 -2.73 -8.70 -18.46
CA GLU A 370 -1.91 -9.67 -19.20
C GLU A 370 -2.73 -10.49 -20.19
N LEU A 371 -4.01 -10.71 -19.87
CA LEU A 371 -4.93 -11.51 -20.71
C LEU A 371 -6.32 -10.90 -20.71
N ARG A 372 -6.93 -10.82 -21.89
CA ARG A 372 -8.35 -10.49 -22.10
C ARG A 372 -9.08 -11.68 -22.67
N LEU A 373 -10.21 -12.03 -22.07
CA LEU A 373 -11.05 -13.15 -22.46
C LEU A 373 -12.46 -12.65 -22.73
N ASP A 374 -12.85 -12.66 -24.00
CA ASP A 374 -14.21 -12.33 -24.42
C ASP A 374 -15.07 -13.60 -24.40
N THR A 375 -16.03 -13.64 -23.50
CA THR A 375 -16.95 -14.78 -23.34
C THR A 375 -18.19 -14.69 -24.23
N THR A 376 -18.29 -13.69 -25.10
CA THR A 376 -19.36 -13.59 -26.09
C THR A 376 -19.01 -14.30 -27.39
N THR A 377 -17.71 -14.46 -27.65
CA THR A 377 -17.20 -14.99 -28.94
C THR A 377 -16.60 -16.39 -28.86
N ALA A 378 -16.35 -16.91 -27.64
CA ALA A 378 -15.69 -18.21 -27.45
C ALA A 378 -16.30 -18.99 -26.28
N ASP A 379 -16.27 -20.31 -26.40
CA ASP A 379 -16.70 -21.23 -25.34
C ASP A 379 -15.73 -21.15 -24.15
N PRO A 380 -16.19 -21.30 -22.89
CA PRO A 380 -15.33 -21.35 -21.72
C PRO A 380 -14.20 -22.38 -21.78
N ALA A 381 -14.41 -23.52 -22.46
CA ALA A 381 -13.38 -24.54 -22.64
C ALA A 381 -12.25 -24.06 -23.55
N ASP A 382 -12.57 -23.37 -24.64
CA ASP A 382 -11.60 -22.80 -25.58
C ASP A 382 -10.79 -21.64 -24.89
N LEU A 383 -11.47 -20.84 -24.07
CA LEU A 383 -10.82 -19.79 -23.31
C LEU A 383 -9.84 -20.37 -22.27
N ALA A 384 -10.18 -21.48 -21.63
CA ALA A 384 -9.29 -22.17 -20.72
C ALA A 384 -8.07 -22.78 -21.45
N GLU A 385 -8.22 -23.27 -22.69
CA GLU A 385 -7.10 -23.73 -23.52
C GLU A 385 -6.18 -22.59 -23.92
N ARG A 386 -6.75 -21.45 -24.33
CA ARG A 386 -5.95 -20.24 -24.64
C ARG A 386 -5.13 -19.78 -23.44
N LEU A 387 -5.72 -19.81 -22.22
CA LEU A 387 -4.99 -19.50 -20.99
C LEU A 387 -3.85 -20.47 -20.76
N LEU A 388 -4.10 -21.78 -20.86
CA LEU A 388 -3.09 -22.82 -20.68
C LEU A 388 -1.93 -22.63 -21.66
N ALA A 389 -2.23 -22.39 -22.94
CA ALA A 389 -1.23 -22.14 -23.96
C ALA A 389 -0.39 -20.88 -23.68
N GLU A 390 -1.02 -19.83 -23.16
CA GLU A 390 -0.32 -18.60 -22.79
C GLU A 390 0.60 -18.79 -21.56
N LEU A 391 0.16 -19.57 -20.57
CA LEU A 391 1.00 -19.96 -19.43
C LEU A 391 2.21 -20.77 -19.87
N GLY A 392 2.04 -21.68 -20.85
CA GLY A 392 3.13 -22.44 -21.45
C GLY A 392 4.15 -21.54 -22.16
N LYS A 393 3.69 -20.55 -22.96
CA LYS A 393 4.59 -19.57 -23.62
C LYS A 393 5.40 -18.76 -22.62
N ARG A 394 4.88 -18.51 -21.44
CA ARG A 394 5.55 -17.79 -20.34
C ARG A 394 6.43 -18.68 -19.48
N GLY A 395 6.47 -19.99 -19.75
CA GLY A 395 7.23 -20.96 -18.97
C GLY A 395 6.72 -21.17 -17.54
N LEU A 396 5.43 -20.94 -17.32
CA LEU A 396 4.79 -21.10 -16.01
C LEU A 396 4.22 -22.50 -15.79
N VAL A 397 3.99 -23.23 -16.89
CA VAL A 397 3.45 -24.60 -16.88
C VAL A 397 4.14 -25.48 -17.90
#